data_55647ab3f587b0ee3a833df7c8137682
#
_entry.id   55647ab3f587b0ee3a833df7c8137682
#
_cell.length_a   1.000
_cell.length_b   1.000
_cell.length_c   1.000
_cell.angle_alpha   90.00
_cell.angle_beta   90.00
_cell.angle_gamma   90.00
#
_symmetry.space_group_name_H-M   'P 1'
#
loop_
_entity.id
_entity.type
_entity.pdbx_description
1 polymer ?
#
loop_
_entity_poly.entity_id
_entity_poly.type
_entity_poly.pdbx_seq_one_letter_code
_entity_poly.pdbx_strand_id
1 'polypeptide(L)'
;MEERQTCDLAGIWRFEIDKEDRGFAEHWEKRRLTQTITLPGCLQAQGYGDAISEDTPWVQSLYDALWYQRGEYAYAQENGTKVPFLSQPPRHYTGKAWYQKTIFVPEKSDGFVGRLTLDNTKWK
;
A
#
# COMPACT_ATOMS: atom_id res chain seq x y z
N MET A 1 -36.24 9.47 -14.12
CA MET A 1 -35.00 8.66 -14.29
C MET A 1 -33.89 9.36 -13.59
N GLU A 2 -33.29 8.70 -12.60
CA GLU A 2 -32.16 9.28 -11.86
C GLU A 2 -30.90 9.13 -12.67
N GLU A 3 -30.23 10.24 -12.94
CA GLU A 3 -28.90 10.20 -13.52
C GLU A 3 -27.86 9.85 -12.46
N ARG A 4 -27.16 8.76 -12.69
CA ARG A 4 -26.02 8.39 -11.85
C ARG A 4 -24.78 9.06 -12.40
N GLN A 5 -24.23 9.97 -11.63
CA GLN A 5 -22.93 10.57 -11.94
C GLN A 5 -21.84 9.74 -11.29
N THR A 6 -20.82 9.42 -12.04
CA THR A 6 -19.67 8.64 -11.56
C THR A 6 -18.40 9.48 -11.69
N CYS A 7 -17.61 9.48 -10.65
CA CYS A 7 -16.30 10.13 -10.63
C CYS A 7 -15.23 9.08 -10.40
N ASP A 8 -14.27 8.99 -11.31
CA ASP A 8 -13.12 8.11 -11.15
C ASP A 8 -12.11 8.76 -10.21
N LEU A 9 -11.78 8.07 -9.13
CA LEU A 9 -10.83 8.56 -8.13
C LEU A 9 -9.41 8.04 -8.34
N ALA A 10 -9.14 7.35 -9.44
CA ALA A 10 -7.79 6.93 -9.79
C ALA A 10 -6.89 8.15 -10.01
N GLY A 11 -5.60 7.96 -9.78
CA GLY A 11 -4.61 9.00 -9.94
C GLY A 11 -3.79 9.24 -8.69
N ILE A 12 -3.35 10.47 -8.49
CA ILE A 12 -2.46 10.83 -7.40
C ILE A 12 -3.26 11.10 -6.14
N TRP A 13 -2.87 10.41 -5.05
CA TRP A 13 -3.41 10.60 -3.72
C TRP A 13 -2.32 11.07 -2.78
N ARG A 14 -2.68 11.78 -1.74
CA ARG A 14 -1.79 12.02 -0.61
C ARG A 14 -1.66 10.73 0.20
N PHE A 15 -0.50 10.53 0.80
CA PHE A 15 -0.15 9.23 1.37
C PHE A 15 0.85 9.38 2.52
N GLU A 16 0.74 8.50 3.50
CA GLU A 16 1.75 8.39 4.54
C GLU A 16 1.69 7.02 5.21
N ILE A 17 2.85 6.43 5.42
CA ILE A 17 2.97 5.18 6.18
C ILE A 17 2.84 5.48 7.67
N ASP A 18 2.05 4.69 8.36
CA ASP A 18 1.83 4.78 9.81
C ASP A 18 2.40 3.55 10.51
N LYS A 19 3.71 3.47 10.52
CA LYS A 19 4.44 2.32 11.03
C LYS A 19 4.24 2.12 12.54
N GLU A 20 4.06 3.21 13.26
CA GLU A 20 3.92 3.20 14.72
C GLU A 20 2.47 3.27 15.20
N ASP A 21 1.50 3.21 14.27
CA ASP A 21 0.07 3.25 14.57
C ASP A 21 -0.34 4.50 15.36
N ARG A 22 0.15 5.66 14.91
CA ARG A 22 -0.11 6.95 15.57
C ARG A 22 -1.21 7.77 14.90
N GLY A 23 -1.61 7.40 13.69
CA GLY A 23 -2.48 8.24 12.88
C GLY A 23 -3.81 8.59 13.52
N PHE A 24 -4.45 7.65 14.21
CA PHE A 24 -5.71 7.92 14.90
C PHE A 24 -5.51 8.87 16.10
N ALA A 25 -4.51 8.59 16.93
CA ALA A 25 -4.24 9.42 18.11
C ALA A 25 -3.80 10.83 17.73
N GLU A 26 -3.08 11.00 16.65
CA GLU A 26 -2.57 12.29 16.17
C GLU A 26 -3.50 12.95 15.15
N HIS A 27 -4.67 12.39 14.90
CA HIS A 27 -5.68 12.94 13.99
C HIS A 27 -5.14 13.25 12.58
N TRP A 28 -4.52 12.26 11.95
CA TRP A 28 -3.95 12.42 10.61
C TRP A 28 -5.01 12.76 9.54
N GLU A 29 -6.27 12.43 9.77
CA GLU A 29 -7.38 12.81 8.91
C GLU A 29 -7.59 14.33 8.83
N LYS A 30 -7.05 15.08 9.78
CA LYS A 30 -7.20 16.53 9.87
C LYS A 30 -6.04 17.32 9.28
N ARG A 31 -4.96 16.66 8.91
CA ARG A 31 -3.81 17.31 8.28
C ARG A 31 -3.58 16.83 6.87
N ARG A 32 -2.84 17.58 6.09
CA ARG A 32 -2.41 17.16 4.77
C ARG A 32 -1.26 16.17 4.91
N LEU A 33 -1.44 14.98 4.35
CA LEU A 33 -0.38 13.97 4.34
C LEU A 33 0.77 14.42 3.43
N THR A 34 1.99 14.04 3.78
CA THR A 34 3.20 14.66 3.22
C THR A 34 3.68 14.04 1.91
N GLN A 35 3.33 12.77 1.65
CA GLN A 35 3.79 12.03 0.49
C GLN A 35 2.66 11.82 -0.51
N THR A 36 2.98 11.28 -1.67
CA THR A 36 1.99 10.96 -2.70
C THR A 36 2.17 9.52 -3.17
N ILE A 37 1.07 8.95 -3.65
CA ILE A 37 1.03 7.62 -4.23
C ILE A 37 0.06 7.63 -5.40
N THR A 38 0.31 6.80 -6.40
CA THR A 38 -0.59 6.64 -7.53
C THR A 38 -1.48 5.42 -7.33
N LEU A 39 -2.79 5.62 -7.41
CA LEU A 39 -3.78 4.54 -7.31
C LEU A 39 -4.55 4.39 -8.63
N PRO A 40 -4.90 3.17 -9.06
CA PRO A 40 -4.60 1.90 -8.41
C PRO A 40 -3.10 1.56 -8.44
N GLY A 41 -2.65 0.84 -7.42
CA GLY A 41 -1.26 0.43 -7.29
C GLY A 41 -0.95 0.04 -5.84
N CYS A 42 0.19 -0.58 -5.63
CA CYS A 42 0.64 -0.93 -4.30
C CYS A 42 1.81 -0.05 -3.87
N LEU A 43 1.93 0.15 -2.57
CA LEU A 43 2.95 1.03 -2.01
C LEU A 43 4.38 0.51 -2.24
N GLN A 44 4.58 -0.79 -2.17
CA GLN A 44 5.90 -1.39 -2.35
C GLN A 44 6.46 -1.17 -3.76
N ALA A 45 5.62 -1.27 -4.77
CA ALA A 45 6.03 -1.04 -6.16
C ALA A 45 6.40 0.43 -6.42
N GLN A 46 5.94 1.35 -5.58
CA GLN A 46 6.22 2.77 -5.70
C GLN A 46 7.34 3.24 -4.76
N GLY A 47 8.10 2.29 -4.21
CA GLY A 47 9.28 2.58 -3.42
C GLY A 47 9.05 2.79 -1.93
N TYR A 48 7.83 2.55 -1.45
CA TYR A 48 7.52 2.67 -0.02
C TYR A 48 7.69 1.34 0.71
N GLY A 49 8.17 1.41 1.93
CA GLY A 49 8.40 0.25 2.77
C GLY A 49 9.88 0.03 3.06
N ASP A 50 10.15 -1.07 3.74
CA ASP A 50 11.50 -1.41 4.16
C ASP A 50 12.29 -2.08 3.03
N ALA A 51 13.59 -1.86 3.01
CA ALA A 51 14.48 -2.56 2.09
C ALA A 51 14.46 -4.07 2.37
N ILE A 52 14.50 -4.87 1.32
CA ILE A 52 14.56 -6.32 1.43
C ILE A 52 15.94 -6.73 1.94
N SER A 53 15.96 -7.61 2.93
CA SER A 53 17.16 -8.18 3.51
C SER A 53 16.95 -9.65 3.87
N GLU A 54 18.00 -10.27 4.37
CA GLU A 54 17.92 -11.64 4.88
C GLU A 54 16.96 -11.77 6.07
N ASP A 55 16.80 -10.68 6.81
CA ASP A 55 15.94 -10.62 8.00
C ASP A 55 14.51 -10.17 7.71
N THR A 56 14.16 -9.99 6.44
CA THR A 56 12.80 -9.57 6.07
C THR A 56 11.77 -10.56 6.59
N PRO A 57 10.80 -10.12 7.43
CA PRO A 57 9.84 -11.01 8.05
C PRO A 57 8.68 -11.32 7.10
N TRP A 58 8.93 -12.18 6.11
CA TRP A 58 7.91 -12.60 5.15
C TRP A 58 6.76 -13.29 5.85
N VAL A 59 5.55 -12.92 5.47
CA VAL A 59 4.33 -13.41 6.14
C VAL A 59 3.82 -14.73 5.58
N GLN A 60 4.39 -15.21 4.48
CA GLN A 60 4.02 -16.49 3.88
C GLN A 60 4.99 -17.58 4.32
N SER A 61 4.44 -18.73 4.72
CA SER A 61 5.21 -19.81 5.32
C SER A 61 5.79 -20.81 4.33
N LEU A 62 5.67 -20.56 3.02
CA LEU A 62 6.10 -21.50 1.98
C LEU A 62 7.50 -21.21 1.44
N TYR A 63 8.39 -20.78 2.28
CA TYR A 63 9.78 -20.57 1.89
C TYR A 63 10.73 -21.13 2.94
N ASP A 64 11.95 -21.42 2.53
CA ASP A 64 13.00 -21.85 3.43
C ASP A 64 13.60 -20.61 4.12
N ALA A 65 13.33 -20.45 5.41
CA ALA A 65 13.79 -19.30 6.18
C ALA A 65 15.32 -19.20 6.31
N LEU A 66 16.02 -20.30 6.05
CA LEU A 66 17.49 -20.36 6.12
C LEU A 66 18.12 -20.38 4.71
N TRP A 67 17.38 -19.94 3.69
CA TRP A 67 17.85 -19.97 2.31
C TRP A 67 19.19 -19.27 2.10
N TYR A 68 19.44 -18.18 2.79
CA TYR A 68 20.68 -17.40 2.67
C TYR A 68 21.91 -18.14 3.21
N GLN A 69 21.71 -19.18 4.02
CA GLN A 69 22.79 -20.02 4.55
C GLN A 69 23.11 -21.20 3.64
N ARG A 70 22.31 -21.44 2.61
CA ARG A 70 22.47 -22.58 1.71
C ARG A 70 23.26 -22.20 0.49
N GLY A 71 24.35 -22.92 0.22
CA GLY A 71 25.19 -22.68 -0.94
C GLY A 71 24.47 -22.77 -2.29
N GLU A 72 23.43 -23.59 -2.37
CA GLU A 72 22.60 -23.74 -3.59
C GLU A 72 21.88 -22.46 -4.00
N TYR A 73 21.67 -21.51 -3.05
CA TYR A 73 21.01 -20.24 -3.30
C TYR A 73 21.98 -19.05 -3.32
N ALA A 74 23.28 -19.30 -3.36
CA ALA A 74 24.27 -18.21 -3.35
C ALA A 74 24.07 -17.21 -4.49
N TYR A 75 23.62 -17.67 -5.66
CA TYR A 75 23.32 -16.80 -6.80
C TYR A 75 22.29 -15.72 -6.51
N ALA A 76 21.41 -15.94 -5.55
CA ALA A 76 20.36 -14.99 -5.20
C ALA A 76 20.87 -13.78 -4.43
N GLN A 77 22.12 -13.80 -3.99
CA GLN A 77 22.74 -12.70 -3.25
C GLN A 77 23.75 -11.88 -4.07
N GLU A 78 24.07 -12.30 -5.27
CA GLU A 78 25.12 -11.67 -6.09
C GLU A 78 24.81 -10.22 -6.50
N ASN A 79 23.54 -9.89 -6.68
CA ASN A 79 23.08 -8.57 -7.14
C ASN A 79 22.00 -7.99 -6.21
N GLY A 80 22.18 -8.15 -4.92
CA GLY A 80 21.21 -7.77 -3.90
C GLY A 80 20.41 -8.97 -3.41
N THR A 81 19.67 -8.78 -2.33
CA THR A 81 18.93 -9.86 -1.69
C THR A 81 17.68 -10.23 -2.47
N LYS A 82 17.63 -11.46 -2.95
CA LYS A 82 16.46 -12.02 -3.63
C LYS A 82 16.12 -13.37 -3.02
N VAL A 83 14.86 -13.58 -2.68
CA VAL A 83 14.39 -14.88 -2.20
C VAL A 83 14.09 -15.74 -3.42
N PRO A 84 14.84 -16.82 -3.66
CA PRO A 84 14.86 -17.49 -4.97
C PRO A 84 13.55 -18.19 -5.36
N PHE A 85 12.68 -18.46 -4.42
CA PHE A 85 11.41 -19.16 -4.65
C PHE A 85 10.18 -18.31 -4.35
N LEU A 86 10.35 -17.00 -4.22
CA LEU A 86 9.26 -16.07 -4.02
C LEU A 86 9.22 -15.01 -5.11
N SER A 87 8.03 -14.67 -5.53
CA SER A 87 7.79 -13.45 -6.28
C SER A 87 7.76 -12.30 -5.28
N GLN A 88 8.92 -11.72 -5.01
CA GLN A 88 9.04 -10.69 -3.98
C GLN A 88 8.85 -9.28 -4.55
N PRO A 89 8.15 -8.40 -3.84
CA PRO A 89 8.09 -6.99 -4.18
C PRO A 89 9.44 -6.31 -3.91
N PRO A 90 9.70 -5.12 -4.49
CA PRO A 90 10.96 -4.41 -4.26
C PRO A 90 11.14 -3.88 -2.84
N ARG A 91 10.06 -3.79 -2.10
CA ARG A 91 10.04 -3.37 -0.69
C ARG A 91 9.14 -4.27 0.11
N HIS A 92 9.33 -4.30 1.42
CA HIS A 92 8.47 -5.03 2.34
C HIS A 92 7.81 -4.05 3.31
N TYR A 93 6.51 -4.19 3.49
CA TYR A 93 5.79 -3.39 4.48
C TYR A 93 4.62 -4.18 5.04
N THR A 94 4.53 -4.21 6.36
CA THR A 94 3.38 -4.71 7.10
C THR A 94 2.99 -3.65 8.13
N GLY A 95 1.76 -3.18 8.08
CA GLY A 95 1.29 -2.12 8.96
C GLY A 95 0.25 -1.24 8.30
N LYS A 96 -0.06 -0.13 8.93
CA LYS A 96 -1.06 0.81 8.45
C LYS A 96 -0.46 1.83 7.47
N ALA A 97 -1.29 2.27 6.56
CA ALA A 97 -0.99 3.37 5.67
C ALA A 97 -2.24 4.23 5.52
N TRP A 98 -2.03 5.52 5.39
CA TRP A 98 -3.10 6.49 5.25
C TRP A 98 -3.12 7.04 3.84
N TYR A 99 -4.31 7.11 3.28
CA TYR A 99 -4.56 7.62 1.93
C TYR A 99 -5.54 8.77 2.02
N GLN A 100 -5.25 9.84 1.33
CA GLN A 100 -6.06 11.05 1.41
C GLN A 100 -6.23 11.65 0.02
N LYS A 101 -7.46 11.95 -0.33
CA LYS A 101 -7.79 12.63 -1.57
C LYS A 101 -8.91 13.63 -1.32
N THR A 102 -8.74 14.82 -1.85
CA THR A 102 -9.79 15.82 -1.85
C THR A 102 -10.56 15.72 -3.14
N ILE A 103 -11.87 15.58 -3.04
CA ILE A 103 -12.77 15.54 -4.19
C ILE A 103 -13.80 16.65 -4.09
N PHE A 104 -14.26 17.10 -5.24
CA PHE A 104 -15.38 18.03 -5.31
C PHE A 104 -16.67 17.25 -5.49
N VAL A 105 -17.60 17.44 -4.56
CA VAL A 105 -18.95 16.87 -4.68
C VAL A 105 -19.90 18.01 -4.99
N PRO A 106 -20.51 18.03 -6.19
CA PRO A 106 -21.46 19.08 -6.54
C PRO A 106 -22.65 19.09 -5.60
N GLU A 107 -23.19 20.28 -5.33
CA GLU A 107 -24.41 20.41 -4.56
C GLU A 107 -25.56 19.69 -5.29
N LYS A 108 -26.28 18.87 -4.56
CA LYS A 108 -27.38 18.06 -5.09
C LYS A 108 -28.68 18.36 -4.35
N SER A 109 -29.77 18.14 -5.07
CA SER A 109 -31.09 18.19 -4.47
C SER A 109 -31.32 17.08 -3.44
N ASP A 110 -32.35 17.20 -2.65
CA ASP A 110 -32.73 16.22 -1.64
C ASP A 110 -32.86 14.81 -2.24
N GLY A 111 -32.44 13.82 -1.46
CA GLY A 111 -32.45 12.42 -1.87
C GLY A 111 -31.18 11.93 -2.55
N PHE A 112 -30.16 12.78 -2.69
CA PHE A 112 -28.86 12.36 -3.22
C PHE A 112 -28.15 11.44 -2.24
N VAL A 113 -27.64 10.32 -2.78
CA VAL A 113 -26.84 9.36 -2.01
C VAL A 113 -25.50 9.18 -2.71
N GLY A 114 -24.43 9.46 -2.00
CA GLY A 114 -23.09 9.20 -2.46
C GLY A 114 -22.64 7.78 -2.11
N ARG A 115 -21.97 7.11 -3.04
CA ARG A 115 -21.39 5.78 -2.81
C ARG A 115 -19.91 5.82 -3.16
N LEU A 116 -19.06 5.43 -2.21
CA LEU A 116 -17.64 5.20 -2.44
C LEU A 116 -17.42 3.72 -2.68
N THR A 117 -16.76 3.38 -3.79
CA THR A 117 -16.44 2.00 -4.12
C THR A 117 -14.91 1.85 -4.14
N LEU A 118 -14.41 0.89 -3.36
CA LEU A 118 -12.99 0.55 -3.29
C LEU A 118 -12.81 -0.89 -3.76
N ASP A 119 -12.27 -1.04 -4.98
CA ASP A 119 -12.02 -2.35 -5.57
C ASP A 119 -10.65 -2.88 -5.17
N ASN A 120 -10.54 -4.19 -5.03
CA ASN A 120 -9.29 -4.90 -4.76
C ASN A 120 -8.52 -4.40 -3.51
N THR A 121 -9.25 -3.82 -2.58
CA THR A 121 -8.68 -3.38 -1.30
C THR A 121 -8.46 -4.60 -0.41
N LYS A 122 -7.23 -4.80 0.03
CA LYS A 122 -6.90 -5.87 0.99
C LYS A 122 -6.80 -5.29 2.38
N TRP A 123 -7.52 -5.91 3.29
CA TRP A 123 -7.52 -5.55 4.70
C TRP A 123 -7.73 -6.78 5.56
N LYS A 124 -7.40 -6.68 6.82
CA LYS A 124 -7.65 -7.73 7.80
C LYS A 124 -8.65 -7.28 8.82
#